data_150757466f378e5baabb1e7daac6f7b9
#
_entry.id   150757466f378e5baabb1e7daac6f7b9
#
_cell.length_a   1.000
_cell.length_b   1.000
_cell.length_c   1.000
_cell.angle_alpha   90.00
_cell.angle_beta   90.00
_cell.angle_gamma   90.00
#
_symmetry.space_group_name_H-M   'P 1'
#
loop_
_entity.id
_entity.type
_entity.pdbx_description
1 polymer ?
#
loop_
_entity_poly.entity_id
_entity_poly.type
_entity_poly.pdbx_seq_one_letter_code
_entity_poly.pdbx_strand_id
1 'polypeptide(L)'
;MSASPHMDSGTVSVHTAMADIPPEEWNRCAGPDNPYVWHSHLLALEESGIVSPENGFHPRHIVLRDRDGKVVATAPAYLKDHSEGELGVDLGLAMAHNRAAGPYYPKLQVEVPMTPIAGPRLLISKDVNEAETRQTLLAALRQQAEKDSASSIQIA
;
A
#
# COMPACT_ATOMS: atom_id res chain seq x y z
N MET A 1 24.69 -20.05 -19.72
CA MET A 1 23.23 -19.87 -19.66
C MET A 1 22.86 -19.73 -18.18
N SER A 2 22.75 -18.51 -17.74
CA SER A 2 22.30 -18.22 -16.37
C SER A 2 20.77 -18.21 -16.39
N ALA A 3 20.15 -19.22 -15.78
CA ALA A 3 18.73 -19.22 -15.55
C ALA A 3 18.45 -18.12 -14.51
N SER A 4 17.77 -17.06 -14.93
CA SER A 4 17.17 -16.10 -13.99
C SER A 4 16.25 -16.90 -13.07
N PRO A 5 16.38 -16.78 -11.76
CA PRO A 5 15.39 -17.36 -10.87
C PRO A 5 14.07 -16.60 -11.07
N HIS A 6 13.18 -17.18 -11.87
CA HIS A 6 11.79 -16.76 -11.85
C HIS A 6 11.30 -16.89 -10.41
N MET A 7 10.81 -15.79 -9.83
CA MET A 7 9.92 -15.88 -8.66
C MET A 7 8.69 -16.67 -9.11
N ASP A 8 8.80 -17.96 -8.95
CA ASP A 8 7.77 -18.91 -9.27
C ASP A 8 6.64 -18.73 -8.24
N SER A 9 5.64 -17.97 -8.66
CA SER A 9 4.30 -17.77 -8.10
C SER A 9 4.16 -17.85 -6.58
N GLY A 10 4.61 -16.81 -5.90
CA GLY A 10 4.06 -16.46 -4.59
C GLY A 10 2.58 -16.04 -4.71
N THR A 11 1.86 -15.99 -3.61
CA THR A 11 0.46 -15.55 -3.56
C THR A 11 0.36 -14.09 -3.12
N VAL A 12 -0.49 -13.34 -3.79
CA VAL A 12 -0.87 -11.97 -3.41
C VAL A 12 -2.23 -12.02 -2.74
N SER A 13 -2.36 -11.39 -1.57
CA SER A 13 -3.65 -11.15 -0.92
C SER A 13 -3.84 -9.66 -0.66
N VAL A 14 -5.09 -9.23 -0.71
CA VAL A 14 -5.51 -7.86 -0.42
C VAL A 14 -6.38 -7.88 0.82
N HIS A 15 -6.03 -7.07 1.81
CA HIS A 15 -6.73 -6.99 3.09
C HIS A 15 -7.40 -5.62 3.23
N THR A 16 -8.64 -5.64 3.68
CA THR A 16 -9.47 -4.43 3.86
C THR A 16 -9.46 -3.91 5.30
N ALA A 17 -8.68 -4.54 6.15
CA ALA A 17 -8.43 -4.08 7.51
C ALA A 17 -7.05 -4.55 7.98
N MET A 18 -6.35 -3.71 8.71
CA MET A 18 -5.06 -4.05 9.32
C MET A 18 -5.18 -5.17 10.36
N ALA A 19 -6.33 -5.24 11.03
CA ALA A 19 -6.65 -6.27 12.02
C ALA A 19 -6.64 -7.71 11.44
N ASP A 20 -6.82 -7.87 10.14
CA ASP A 20 -6.84 -9.18 9.46
C ASP A 20 -5.43 -9.71 9.16
N ILE A 21 -4.39 -8.93 9.44
CA ILE A 21 -2.99 -9.27 9.14
C ILE A 21 -2.26 -9.52 10.45
N PRO A 22 -1.59 -10.68 10.63
CA PRO A 22 -0.80 -10.93 11.84
C PRO A 22 0.33 -9.89 12.01
N PRO A 23 0.45 -9.24 13.18
CA PRO A 23 1.44 -8.19 13.42
C PRO A 23 2.89 -8.61 13.14
N GLU A 24 3.26 -9.81 13.53
CA GLU A 24 4.60 -10.34 13.33
C GLU A 24 4.94 -10.56 11.86
N GLU A 25 3.97 -10.94 11.04
CA GLU A 25 4.17 -11.12 9.60
C GLU A 25 4.38 -9.77 8.90
N TRP A 26 3.59 -8.79 9.24
CA TRP A 26 3.72 -7.42 8.72
C TRP A 26 5.04 -6.79 9.14
N ASN A 27 5.34 -6.83 10.44
CA ASN A 27 6.51 -6.16 11.01
C ASN A 27 7.84 -6.76 10.56
N ARG A 28 7.85 -8.04 10.14
CA ARG A 28 9.03 -8.64 9.49
C ARG A 28 9.44 -7.88 8.23
N CYS A 29 8.48 -7.42 7.45
CA CYS A 29 8.73 -6.63 6.24
C CYS A 29 8.97 -5.15 6.56
N ALA A 30 8.26 -4.60 7.55
CA ALA A 30 8.39 -3.22 7.98
C ALA A 30 9.78 -2.91 8.57
N GLY A 31 10.39 -3.88 9.25
CA GLY A 31 11.68 -3.71 9.90
C GLY A 31 11.61 -2.84 11.17
N PRO A 32 12.75 -2.64 11.87
CA PRO A 32 12.77 -1.97 13.17
C PRO A 32 12.91 -0.44 13.09
N ASP A 33 13.26 0.12 11.93
CA ASP A 33 13.79 1.48 11.84
C ASP A 33 12.72 2.57 11.78
N ASN A 34 11.51 2.24 11.30
CA ASN A 34 10.44 3.22 11.11
C ASN A 34 9.14 2.76 11.78
N PRO A 35 8.83 3.24 12.99
CA PRO A 35 7.64 2.83 13.72
C PRO A 35 6.32 3.23 13.04
N TYR A 36 6.33 4.21 12.16
CA TYR A 36 5.12 4.66 11.45
C TYR A 36 4.59 3.65 10.44
N VAL A 37 5.44 2.72 9.98
CA VAL A 37 5.00 1.61 9.11
C VAL A 37 4.73 0.31 9.87
N TRP A 38 4.84 0.31 11.19
CA TRP A 38 4.53 -0.87 11.99
C TRP A 38 3.03 -1.14 12.00
N HIS A 39 2.71 -2.41 12.12
CA HIS A 39 1.32 -2.87 12.19
C HIS A 39 0.50 -2.12 13.24
N SER A 40 1.05 -1.94 14.44
CA SER A 40 0.37 -1.28 15.56
C SER A 40 0.00 0.18 15.26
N HIS A 41 0.85 0.92 14.55
CA HIS A 41 0.56 2.30 14.17
C HIS A 41 -0.58 2.37 13.15
N LEU A 42 -0.51 1.56 12.10
CA LEU A 42 -1.53 1.52 11.06
C LEU A 42 -2.87 1.02 11.60
N LEU A 43 -2.85 0.01 12.48
CA LEU A 43 -4.04 -0.47 13.18
C LEU A 43 -4.69 0.62 14.03
N ALA A 44 -3.88 1.37 14.79
CA ALA A 44 -4.37 2.45 15.62
C ALA A 44 -5.07 3.55 14.80
N LEU A 45 -4.56 3.87 13.61
CA LEU A 45 -5.20 4.83 12.70
C LEU A 45 -6.57 4.33 12.21
N GLU A 46 -6.70 3.03 11.93
CA GLU A 46 -7.98 2.44 11.54
C GLU A 46 -8.96 2.36 12.73
N GLU A 47 -8.52 1.86 13.89
CA GLU A 47 -9.36 1.71 15.08
C GLU A 47 -9.82 3.04 15.68
N SER A 48 -9.02 4.10 15.52
CA SER A 48 -9.41 5.45 15.97
C SER A 48 -10.50 6.11 15.11
N GLY A 49 -10.78 5.55 13.93
CA GLY A 49 -11.70 6.12 12.95
C GLY A 49 -11.14 7.28 12.13
N ILE A 50 -9.87 7.66 12.32
CA ILE A 50 -9.19 8.63 11.47
C ILE A 50 -9.07 8.09 10.05
N VAL A 51 -8.69 6.82 9.93
CA VAL A 51 -8.69 6.09 8.67
C VAL A 51 -9.99 5.31 8.56
N SER A 52 -10.95 5.87 7.84
CA SER A 52 -12.29 5.29 7.68
C SER A 52 -12.89 5.68 6.33
N PRO A 53 -13.93 4.99 5.85
CA PRO A 53 -14.64 5.35 4.64
C PRO A 53 -15.18 6.79 4.67
N GLU A 54 -15.66 7.26 5.81
CA GLU A 54 -16.18 8.62 5.97
C GLU A 54 -15.11 9.67 5.72
N ASN A 55 -13.85 9.35 6.01
CA ASN A 55 -12.68 10.19 5.76
C ASN A 55 -11.99 9.88 4.41
N GLY A 56 -12.66 9.12 3.55
CA GLY A 56 -12.19 8.81 2.21
C GLY A 56 -11.13 7.71 2.13
N PHE A 57 -10.94 6.92 3.18
CA PHE A 57 -9.97 5.84 3.21
C PHE A 57 -10.66 4.46 3.15
N HIS A 58 -10.35 3.68 2.12
CA HIS A 58 -10.76 2.30 2.01
C HIS A 58 -9.52 1.41 1.94
N PRO A 59 -9.12 0.72 3.02
CA PRO A 59 -7.91 -0.06 3.05
C PRO A 59 -7.85 -1.14 1.96
N ARG A 60 -6.68 -1.28 1.33
CA ARG A 60 -6.35 -2.26 0.29
C ARG A 60 -4.93 -2.77 0.49
N HIS A 61 -4.60 -3.12 1.74
CA HIS A 61 -3.24 -3.55 2.08
C HIS A 61 -2.84 -4.77 1.28
N ILE A 62 -1.67 -4.69 0.65
CA ILE A 62 -1.12 -5.80 -0.14
C ILE A 62 -0.20 -6.63 0.75
N VAL A 63 -0.39 -7.94 0.71
CA VAL A 63 0.49 -8.92 1.34
C VAL A 63 0.96 -9.92 0.29
N LEU A 64 2.26 -10.03 0.11
CA LEU A 64 2.90 -10.98 -0.79
C LEU A 64 3.53 -12.11 0.03
N ARG A 65 3.16 -13.34 -0.28
CA ARG A 65 3.74 -14.55 0.33
C ARG A 65 4.56 -15.32 -0.70
N ASP A 66 5.63 -15.94 -0.25
CA ASP A 66 6.39 -16.90 -1.04
C ASP A 66 5.65 -18.25 -1.15
N ARG A 67 6.29 -19.25 -1.78
CA ARG A 67 5.73 -20.59 -1.96
C ARG A 67 5.49 -21.34 -0.64
N ASP A 68 6.28 -21.03 0.37
CA ASP A 68 6.17 -21.63 1.69
C ASP A 68 5.12 -20.94 2.56
N GLY A 69 4.42 -19.92 2.01
CA GLY A 69 3.41 -19.16 2.70
C GLY A 69 3.96 -18.05 3.63
N LYS A 70 5.28 -17.82 3.61
CA LYS A 70 5.93 -16.77 4.40
C LYS A 70 5.69 -15.40 3.75
N VAL A 71 5.29 -14.42 4.55
CA VAL A 71 5.17 -13.03 4.08
C VAL A 71 6.55 -12.47 3.76
N VAL A 72 6.74 -12.01 2.54
CA VAL A 72 8.00 -11.48 2.02
C VAL A 72 7.93 -10.01 1.63
N ALA A 73 6.74 -9.48 1.38
CA ALA A 73 6.53 -8.05 1.15
C ALA A 73 5.12 -7.62 1.52
N THR A 74 4.99 -6.36 1.91
CA THR A 74 3.71 -5.72 2.22
C THR A 74 3.70 -4.27 1.73
N ALA A 75 2.51 -3.72 1.53
CA ALA A 75 2.33 -2.30 1.25
C ALA A 75 1.07 -1.78 1.95
N PRO A 76 1.17 -0.71 2.76
CA PRO A 76 0.01 -0.02 3.28
C PRO A 76 -0.65 0.77 2.16
N ALA A 77 -1.79 0.31 1.68
CA ALA A 77 -2.48 0.89 0.55
C ALA A 77 -3.93 1.20 0.89
N TYR A 78 -4.42 2.30 0.34
CA TYR A 78 -5.76 2.81 0.56
C TYR A 78 -6.36 3.27 -0.76
N LEU A 79 -7.57 2.83 -1.08
CA LEU A 79 -8.36 3.46 -2.12
C LEU A 79 -8.95 4.75 -1.54
N LYS A 80 -8.60 5.88 -2.16
CA LYS A 80 -9.04 7.21 -1.73
C LYS A 80 -10.15 7.68 -2.65
N ASP A 81 -11.29 8.06 -2.09
CA ASP A 81 -12.38 8.67 -2.85
C ASP A 81 -12.48 10.19 -2.67
N HIS A 82 -11.80 10.75 -1.66
CA HIS A 82 -11.54 12.19 -1.48
C HIS A 82 -10.31 12.39 -0.57
N SER A 83 -9.82 13.63 -0.49
CA SER A 83 -8.73 14.05 0.41
C SER A 83 -9.12 15.27 1.25
N GLU A 84 -10.40 15.38 1.61
CA GLU A 84 -10.87 16.46 2.47
C GLU A 84 -10.29 16.29 3.88
N GLY A 85 -9.75 17.38 4.41
CA GLY A 85 -9.14 17.40 5.74
C GLY A 85 -7.70 16.89 5.81
N GLU A 86 -7.13 16.42 4.71
CA GLU A 86 -5.71 16.07 4.65
C GLU A 86 -4.81 17.29 4.40
N LEU A 87 -3.64 17.26 5.01
CA LEU A 87 -2.58 18.22 4.72
C LEU A 87 -1.93 17.85 3.38
N GLY A 88 -2.28 18.55 2.30
CA GLY A 88 -1.66 18.24 1.04
C GLY A 88 -2.06 19.12 -0.14
N VAL A 89 -1.31 18.94 -1.21
CA VAL A 89 -1.46 19.63 -2.50
C VAL A 89 -2.50 18.98 -3.43
N ASP A 90 -3.22 17.98 -2.94
CA ASP A 90 -4.11 17.15 -3.75
C ASP A 90 -5.25 17.93 -4.41
N LEU A 91 -5.76 18.97 -3.76
CA LEU A 91 -6.85 19.76 -4.32
C LEU A 91 -6.47 20.40 -5.66
N GLY A 92 -5.31 21.03 -5.74
CA GLY A 92 -4.82 21.63 -6.98
C GLY A 92 -4.56 20.59 -8.07
N LEU A 93 -3.98 19.45 -7.69
CA LEU A 93 -3.71 18.35 -8.60
C LEU A 93 -5.01 17.69 -9.10
N ALA A 94 -5.98 17.48 -8.21
CA ALA A 94 -7.29 16.96 -8.57
C ALA A 94 -8.04 17.87 -9.55
N MET A 95 -8.00 19.18 -9.32
CA MET A 95 -8.60 20.14 -10.24
C MET A 95 -7.93 20.15 -11.62
N ALA A 96 -6.60 20.07 -11.67
CA ALA A 96 -5.85 20.00 -12.93
C ALA A 96 -6.13 18.69 -13.67
N HIS A 97 -6.13 17.57 -12.98
CA HIS A 97 -6.42 16.25 -13.55
C HIS A 97 -7.85 16.15 -14.09
N ASN A 98 -8.85 16.64 -13.32
CA ASN A 98 -10.25 16.62 -13.75
C ASN A 98 -10.48 17.42 -15.05
N ARG A 99 -9.69 18.47 -15.27
CA ARG A 99 -9.76 19.27 -16.52
C ARG A 99 -9.09 18.58 -17.70
N ALA A 100 -8.02 17.81 -17.45
CA ALA A 100 -7.16 17.26 -18.50
C ALA A 100 -7.47 15.81 -18.87
N ALA A 101 -7.86 14.98 -17.90
CA ALA A 101 -7.88 13.52 -18.06
C ALA A 101 -9.11 12.82 -17.46
N GLY A 102 -10.07 13.57 -16.91
CA GLY A 102 -11.25 12.98 -16.26
C GLY A 102 -11.12 12.85 -14.75
N PRO A 103 -11.95 12.03 -14.10
CA PRO A 103 -12.03 11.96 -12.63
C PRO A 103 -10.69 11.62 -11.98
N TYR A 104 -10.27 12.43 -11.02
CA TYR A 104 -9.05 12.19 -10.22
C TYR A 104 -9.27 11.09 -9.18
N TYR A 105 -10.43 11.04 -8.58
CA TYR A 105 -10.82 9.99 -7.64
C TYR A 105 -11.73 8.95 -8.28
N PRO A 106 -11.72 7.69 -7.77
CA PRO A 106 -10.82 7.19 -6.74
C PRO A 106 -9.39 7.03 -7.23
N LYS A 107 -8.42 7.10 -6.31
CA LYS A 107 -7.01 6.80 -6.56
C LYS A 107 -6.50 5.77 -5.54
N LEU A 108 -5.53 4.94 -5.93
CA LEU A 108 -4.86 4.04 -5.00
C LEU A 108 -3.62 4.73 -4.43
N GLN A 109 -3.59 4.93 -3.13
CA GLN A 109 -2.50 5.61 -2.44
C GLN A 109 -1.77 4.64 -1.51
N VAL A 110 -0.45 4.51 -1.68
CA VAL A 110 0.43 3.73 -0.82
C VAL A 110 1.13 4.71 0.10
N GLU A 111 0.68 4.77 1.34
CA GLU A 111 1.09 5.80 2.30
C GLU A 111 0.94 5.34 3.75
N VAL A 112 1.45 6.17 4.65
CA VAL A 112 1.04 6.17 6.06
C VAL A 112 0.11 7.37 6.25
N PRO A 113 -1.19 7.16 6.46
CA PRO A 113 -2.16 8.24 6.57
C PRO A 113 -1.82 9.24 7.67
N MET A 114 -2.09 10.52 7.44
CA MET A 114 -1.90 11.61 8.42
C MET A 114 -0.47 11.73 8.98
N THR A 115 0.51 11.14 8.30
CA THR A 115 1.89 11.04 8.80
C THR A 115 2.85 11.54 7.72
N PRO A 116 3.20 12.85 7.70
CA PRO A 116 4.05 13.43 6.67
C PRO A 116 5.55 13.15 6.94
N ILE A 117 5.88 11.89 7.15
CA ILE A 117 7.25 11.44 7.42
C ILE A 117 7.73 10.57 6.28
N ALA A 118 8.85 10.92 5.70
CA ALA A 118 9.49 10.13 4.65
C ALA A 118 9.92 8.74 5.15
N GLY A 119 9.85 7.76 4.28
CA GLY A 119 10.27 6.39 4.59
C GLY A 119 9.78 5.39 3.55
N PRO A 120 10.14 4.11 3.69
CA PRO A 120 9.70 3.08 2.78
C PRO A 120 8.19 2.88 2.88
N ARG A 121 7.57 2.66 1.73
CA ARG A 121 6.14 2.30 1.58
C ARG A 121 5.96 0.92 0.97
N LEU A 122 6.94 0.47 0.19
CA LEU A 122 7.03 -0.90 -0.27
C LEU A 122 7.94 -1.64 0.72
N LEU A 123 7.32 -2.38 1.63
CA LEU A 123 8.01 -3.02 2.75
C LEU A 123 8.41 -4.43 2.33
N ILE A 124 9.71 -4.65 2.16
CA ILE A 124 10.26 -5.89 1.61
C ILE A 124 11.20 -6.52 2.64
N SER A 125 11.01 -7.81 2.90
CA SER A 125 11.88 -8.57 3.78
C SER A 125 13.32 -8.58 3.26
N LYS A 126 14.29 -8.51 4.17
CA LYS A 126 15.71 -8.58 3.85
C LYS A 126 16.17 -9.95 3.33
N ASP A 127 15.33 -10.98 3.47
CA ASP A 127 15.66 -12.37 3.12
C ASP A 127 15.42 -12.71 1.64
N VAL A 128 14.91 -11.76 0.84
CA VAL A 128 14.52 -11.99 -0.56
C VAL A 128 15.20 -11.03 -1.52
N ASN A 129 15.14 -11.32 -2.81
CA ASN A 129 15.61 -10.41 -3.85
C ASN A 129 14.71 -9.17 -3.90
N GLU A 130 15.24 -8.05 -3.44
CA GLU A 130 14.48 -6.81 -3.31
C GLU A 130 13.93 -6.32 -4.66
N ALA A 131 14.73 -6.32 -5.71
CA ALA A 131 14.34 -5.79 -7.02
C ALA A 131 13.19 -6.59 -7.65
N GLU A 132 13.28 -7.91 -7.61
CA GLU A 132 12.26 -8.82 -8.13
C GLU A 132 10.96 -8.74 -7.31
N THR A 133 11.09 -8.77 -5.99
CA THR A 133 9.94 -8.66 -5.07
C THR A 133 9.24 -7.31 -5.21
N ARG A 134 9.99 -6.23 -5.39
CA ARG A 134 9.46 -4.89 -5.65
C ARG A 134 8.62 -4.86 -6.93
N GLN A 135 9.10 -5.48 -8.01
CA GLN A 135 8.35 -5.55 -9.27
C GLN A 135 7.05 -6.33 -9.11
N THR A 136 7.07 -7.45 -8.39
CA THR A 136 5.87 -8.24 -8.09
C THR A 136 4.88 -7.44 -7.27
N LEU A 137 5.34 -6.72 -6.25
CA LEU A 137 4.49 -5.86 -5.41
C LEU A 137 3.86 -4.71 -6.23
N LEU A 138 4.64 -4.08 -7.12
CA LEU A 138 4.12 -3.04 -8.02
C LEU A 138 3.10 -3.61 -9.01
N ALA A 139 3.30 -4.82 -9.52
CA ALA A 139 2.32 -5.49 -10.39
C ALA A 139 1.01 -5.76 -9.63
N ALA A 140 1.08 -6.20 -8.37
CA ALA A 140 -0.08 -6.40 -7.51
C ALA A 140 -0.85 -5.10 -7.25
N LEU A 141 -0.15 -4.00 -7.00
CA LEU A 141 -0.76 -2.68 -6.83
C LEU A 141 -1.46 -2.21 -8.12
N ARG A 142 -0.87 -2.43 -9.29
CA ARG A 142 -1.52 -2.12 -10.58
C ARG A 142 -2.79 -2.92 -10.77
N GLN A 143 -2.74 -4.22 -10.53
CA GLN A 143 -3.91 -5.09 -10.64
C GLN A 143 -5.03 -4.66 -9.70
N GLN A 144 -4.68 -4.27 -8.47
CA GLN A 144 -5.68 -3.78 -7.51
C GLN A 144 -6.27 -2.43 -7.94
N ALA A 145 -5.45 -1.51 -8.45
CA ALA A 145 -5.91 -0.23 -8.97
C ALA A 145 -6.88 -0.41 -10.14
N GLU A 146 -6.58 -1.30 -11.07
CA GLU A 146 -7.46 -1.64 -12.19
C GLU A 146 -8.79 -2.23 -11.69
N LYS A 147 -8.74 -3.15 -10.73
CA LYS A 147 -9.93 -3.76 -10.13
C LYS A 147 -10.84 -2.74 -9.45
N ASP A 148 -10.26 -1.76 -8.77
CA ASP A 148 -10.97 -0.68 -8.08
C ASP A 148 -11.29 0.52 -9.02
N SER A 149 -10.95 0.44 -10.30
CA SER A 149 -11.10 1.55 -11.27
C SER A 149 -10.43 2.85 -10.79
N ALA A 150 -9.29 2.73 -10.14
CA ALA A 150 -8.54 3.87 -9.67
C ALA A 150 -7.91 4.65 -10.83
N SER A 151 -7.94 5.98 -10.77
CA SER A 151 -7.39 6.86 -11.80
C SER A 151 -5.86 6.83 -11.84
N SER A 152 -5.24 6.55 -10.71
CA SER A 152 -3.78 6.56 -10.54
C SER A 152 -3.34 5.75 -9.34
N ILE A 153 -2.05 5.46 -9.28
CA ILE A 153 -1.36 4.93 -8.10
C ILE A 153 -0.37 5.99 -7.66
N GLN A 154 -0.41 6.34 -6.38
CA GLN A 154 0.55 7.25 -5.77
C GLN A 154 1.26 6.54 -4.62
N ILE A 155 2.59 6.66 -4.59
CA ILE A 155 3.43 6.16 -3.50
C ILE A 155 4.03 7.39 -2.82
N ALA A 156 3.59 7.68 -1.58
CA ALA A 156 3.86 8.93 -0.88
C ALA A 156 4.64 8.70 0.44
#